data_1c6b2b6f523adc341f5dce477a89338f
#
_entry.id   1c6b2b6f523adc341f5dce477a89338f
#
_cell.length_a   1.000
_cell.length_b   1.000
_cell.length_c   1.000
_cell.angle_alpha   90.00
_cell.angle_beta   90.00
_cell.angle_gamma   90.00
#
_symmetry.space_group_name_H-M   'P 1'
#
loop_
_entity.id
_entity.type
_entity.pdbx_description
1 polymer ?
#
loop_
_entity_poly.entity_id
_entity_poly.type
_entity_poly.pdbx_seq_one_letter_code
_entity_poly.pdbx_strand_id
1 'polypeptide(L)'
;MKEAGAVLAGGHSINDEEPKYGLCVTGFVHPDRIWKNGGAQAGDVLLLTKPLGVGLVNTAVKAGMASEEAKRCAVESMSCLNKLAMEVLREVEVHSCTDVTGFGLAGHALETARASGVSLVIETGRLEVLPDALFYASMGLVPEGTYRNKAYNKKDVRLEDKVEEALEDLVFDPQTSGGLLVSLRREDAEAVLVKLEKAGYPLKAGIVGFVTDLQEKFLMIR
;
A
#
# COMPACT_ATOMS: atom_id res chain seq x y z
N MET A 1 -18.48 7.45 5.93
CA MET A 1 -19.69 7.11 5.14
C MET A 1 -20.08 8.23 4.18
N LYS A 2 -20.48 9.42 4.67
CA LYS A 2 -20.93 10.54 3.81
C LYS A 2 -19.88 10.94 2.77
N GLU A 3 -18.61 11.10 3.16
CA GLU A 3 -17.48 11.44 2.28
C GLU A 3 -17.24 10.35 1.22
N ALA A 4 -17.34 9.08 1.60
CA ALA A 4 -17.23 7.96 0.68
C ALA A 4 -18.41 7.86 -0.31
N GLY A 5 -19.50 8.58 -0.08
CA GLY A 5 -20.74 8.45 -0.85
C GLY A 5 -21.49 7.15 -0.56
N ALA A 6 -21.18 6.49 0.54
CA ALA A 6 -21.79 5.22 0.92
C ALA A 6 -23.02 5.44 1.82
N VAL A 7 -24.03 4.57 1.63
CA VAL A 7 -25.26 4.56 2.43
C VAL A 7 -25.14 3.55 3.55
N LEU A 8 -25.52 3.92 4.78
CA LEU A 8 -25.66 2.98 5.86
C LEU A 8 -26.96 2.20 5.67
N ALA A 9 -26.83 0.94 5.24
CA ALA A 9 -27.97 0.08 4.94
C ALA A 9 -28.45 -0.75 6.14
N GLY A 10 -27.58 -0.97 7.13
CA GLY A 10 -27.92 -1.77 8.32
C GLY A 10 -26.68 -2.05 9.15
N GLY A 11 -26.86 -2.86 10.17
CA GLY A 11 -25.79 -3.28 11.05
C GLY A 11 -26.32 -4.15 12.19
N HIS A 12 -25.40 -4.63 13.02
CA HIS A 12 -25.70 -5.41 14.19
C HIS A 12 -24.81 -4.97 15.35
N SER A 13 -25.34 -5.05 16.56
CA SER A 13 -24.57 -4.81 17.78
C SER A 13 -24.28 -6.14 18.44
N ILE A 14 -23.06 -6.31 18.95
CA ILE A 14 -22.64 -7.46 19.74
C ILE A 14 -22.33 -7.01 21.17
N ASN A 15 -22.50 -7.92 22.12
CA ASN A 15 -22.04 -7.70 23.49
C ASN A 15 -20.63 -8.27 23.62
N ASP A 16 -19.66 -7.43 23.98
CA ASP A 16 -18.25 -7.80 24.11
C ASP A 16 -17.62 -6.96 25.23
N GLU A 17 -16.60 -7.48 25.89
CA GLU A 17 -15.89 -6.78 26.97
C GLU A 17 -15.06 -5.61 26.43
N GLU A 18 -14.67 -5.66 25.16
CA GLU A 18 -13.91 -4.60 24.49
C GLU A 18 -14.73 -3.96 23.37
N PRO A 19 -14.62 -2.62 23.16
CA PRO A 19 -15.25 -1.98 22.01
C PRO A 19 -14.73 -2.56 20.69
N LYS A 20 -15.62 -3.14 19.89
CA LYS A 20 -15.31 -3.65 18.56
C LYS A 20 -16.15 -2.92 17.52
N TYR A 21 -15.53 -2.50 16.45
CA TYR A 21 -16.20 -1.85 15.33
C TYR A 21 -15.62 -2.33 14.01
N GLY A 22 -16.48 -2.59 13.05
CA GLY A 22 -16.09 -2.98 11.71
C GLY A 22 -17.18 -2.63 10.70
N LEU A 23 -16.84 -2.66 9.43
CA LEU A 23 -17.75 -2.42 8.33
C LEU A 23 -17.76 -3.63 7.39
N CYS A 24 -18.96 -4.00 6.93
CA CYS A 24 -19.14 -4.83 5.76
C CYS A 24 -19.59 -3.91 4.62
N VAL A 25 -18.76 -3.79 3.58
CA VAL A 25 -19.01 -2.89 2.46
C VAL A 25 -19.39 -3.71 1.23
N THR A 26 -20.54 -3.38 0.62
CA THR A 26 -20.98 -3.95 -0.66
C THR A 26 -21.01 -2.84 -1.69
N GLY A 27 -20.40 -3.07 -2.85
CA GLY A 27 -20.37 -2.14 -3.97
C GLY A 27 -20.73 -2.82 -5.28
N PHE A 28 -21.04 -2.03 -6.28
CA PHE A 28 -21.33 -2.49 -7.64
C PHE A 28 -20.35 -1.85 -8.62
N VAL A 29 -19.84 -2.64 -9.55
CA VAL A 29 -18.97 -2.18 -10.62
C VAL A 29 -19.42 -2.79 -11.95
N HIS A 30 -19.34 -2.02 -13.03
CA HIS A 30 -19.59 -2.58 -14.37
C HIS A 30 -18.50 -3.62 -14.71
N PRO A 31 -18.84 -4.79 -15.28
CA PRO A 31 -17.87 -5.86 -15.57
C PRO A 31 -16.65 -5.38 -16.38
N ASP A 32 -16.87 -4.48 -17.36
CA ASP A 32 -15.79 -3.93 -18.20
C ASP A 32 -14.95 -2.83 -17.52
N ARG A 33 -15.25 -2.49 -16.26
CA ARG A 33 -14.55 -1.45 -15.48
C ARG A 33 -13.91 -2.00 -14.20
N ILE A 34 -13.77 -3.30 -14.10
CA ILE A 34 -13.14 -3.96 -12.96
C ILE A 34 -11.62 -3.80 -13.09
N TRP A 35 -10.98 -3.19 -12.12
CA TRP A 35 -9.56 -3.30 -11.92
C TRP A 35 -9.24 -4.58 -11.17
N LYS A 36 -8.33 -5.39 -11.69
CA LYS A 36 -7.95 -6.68 -11.13
C LYS A 36 -6.58 -6.57 -10.45
N ASN A 37 -6.29 -7.47 -9.53
CA ASN A 37 -4.94 -7.60 -8.97
C ASN A 37 -3.94 -8.06 -10.04
N GLY A 38 -4.36 -8.89 -10.99
CA GLY A 38 -3.57 -9.34 -12.13
C GLY A 38 -3.80 -8.49 -13.36
N GLY A 39 -2.85 -8.56 -14.31
CA GLY A 39 -2.88 -7.85 -15.57
C GLY A 39 -1.72 -6.85 -15.76
N ALA A 40 -0.81 -6.76 -14.78
CA ALA A 40 0.42 -5.98 -14.91
C ALA A 40 1.25 -6.47 -16.10
N GLN A 41 1.85 -5.55 -16.83
CA GLN A 41 2.59 -5.81 -18.07
C GLN A 41 4.06 -5.41 -17.93
N ALA A 42 4.97 -6.19 -18.51
CA ALA A 42 6.37 -5.80 -18.56
C ALA A 42 6.54 -4.41 -19.23
N GLY A 43 7.30 -3.54 -18.61
CA GLY A 43 7.46 -2.14 -19.02
C GLY A 43 6.59 -1.15 -18.24
N ASP A 44 5.57 -1.62 -17.50
CA ASP A 44 4.79 -0.77 -16.61
C ASP A 44 5.66 -0.20 -15.48
N VAL A 45 5.20 0.90 -14.90
CA VAL A 45 5.66 1.39 -13.60
C VAL A 45 4.66 1.03 -12.51
N LEU A 46 5.14 1.02 -11.28
CA LEU A 46 4.34 0.80 -10.08
C LEU A 46 4.12 2.14 -9.38
N LEU A 47 2.88 2.60 -9.35
CA LEU A 47 2.46 3.80 -8.63
C LEU A 47 1.88 3.39 -7.28
N LEU A 48 2.35 4.02 -6.19
CA LEU A 48 1.79 3.88 -4.84
C LEU A 48 1.18 5.20 -4.40
N THR A 49 -0.07 5.18 -3.96
CA THR A 49 -0.82 6.42 -3.71
C THR A 49 -0.73 6.96 -2.28
N LYS A 50 -0.15 6.22 -1.34
CA LYS A 50 0.04 6.67 0.05
C LYS A 50 1.42 6.28 0.58
N PRO A 51 1.96 7.01 1.57
CA PRO A 51 3.19 6.62 2.25
C PRO A 51 3.00 5.33 3.05
N LEU A 52 4.13 4.66 3.34
CA LEU A 52 4.21 3.44 4.16
C LEU A 52 4.67 3.74 5.59
N GLY A 53 4.48 2.76 6.48
CA GLY A 53 4.98 2.81 7.86
C GLY A 53 3.90 2.88 8.92
N VAL A 54 2.62 2.69 8.57
CA VAL A 54 1.51 2.75 9.53
C VAL A 54 1.66 1.72 10.65
N GLY A 55 2.08 0.49 10.36
CA GLY A 55 2.27 -0.56 11.35
C GLY A 55 3.43 -0.24 12.31
N LEU A 56 4.55 0.25 11.77
CA LEU A 56 5.71 0.71 12.55
C LEU A 56 5.33 1.85 13.49
N VAL A 57 4.67 2.89 12.98
CA VAL A 57 4.20 4.02 13.80
C VAL A 57 3.21 3.56 14.87
N ASN A 58 2.25 2.71 14.53
CA ASN A 58 1.28 2.19 15.50
C ASN A 58 1.94 1.34 16.59
N THR A 59 3.01 0.61 16.27
CA THR A 59 3.81 -0.13 17.26
C THR A 59 4.52 0.83 18.20
N ALA A 60 5.11 1.90 17.67
CA ALA A 60 5.73 2.95 18.48
C ALA A 60 4.70 3.70 19.35
N VAL A 61 3.46 3.92 18.86
CA VAL A 61 2.35 4.48 19.65
C VAL A 61 2.02 3.58 20.84
N LYS A 62 1.89 2.27 20.64
CA LYS A 62 1.62 1.30 21.73
C LYS A 62 2.74 1.26 22.74
N ALA A 63 3.99 1.45 22.33
CA ALA A 63 5.15 1.55 23.22
C ALA A 63 5.29 2.90 23.92
N GLY A 64 4.44 3.89 23.62
CA GLY A 64 4.54 5.24 24.19
C GLY A 64 5.71 6.06 23.64
N MET A 65 6.30 5.68 22.48
CA MET A 65 7.51 6.25 21.93
C MET A 65 7.29 7.07 20.65
N ALA A 66 6.08 7.05 20.08
CA ALA A 66 5.78 7.76 18.85
C ALA A 66 5.73 9.28 19.08
N SER A 67 6.34 10.05 18.16
CA SER A 67 6.19 11.50 18.10
C SER A 67 4.76 11.90 17.75
N GLU A 68 4.33 13.09 18.18
CA GLU A 68 3.00 13.62 17.85
C GLU A 68 2.84 13.82 16.32
N GLU A 69 3.91 14.16 15.64
CA GLU A 69 3.92 14.30 14.18
C GLU A 69 3.67 12.96 13.49
N ALA A 70 4.41 11.91 13.87
CA ALA A 70 4.22 10.56 13.31
C ALA A 70 2.79 10.05 13.55
N LYS A 71 2.25 10.24 14.76
CA LYS A 71 0.86 9.88 15.08
C LYS A 71 -0.14 10.60 14.18
N ARG A 72 0.01 11.92 14.05
CA ARG A 72 -0.88 12.74 13.23
C ARG A 72 -0.84 12.29 11.77
N CYS A 73 0.35 12.13 11.20
CA CYS A 73 0.51 11.70 9.81
C CYS A 73 -0.02 10.28 9.56
N ALA A 74 0.14 9.36 10.51
CA ALA A 74 -0.43 8.02 10.42
C ALA A 74 -1.97 8.06 10.43
N VAL A 75 -2.58 8.85 11.31
CA VAL A 75 -4.04 9.02 11.35
C VAL A 75 -4.56 9.67 10.06
N GLU A 76 -3.89 10.70 9.55
CA GLU A 76 -4.23 11.35 8.28
C GLU A 76 -4.18 10.35 7.12
N SER A 77 -3.12 9.53 7.06
CA SER A 77 -2.98 8.49 6.03
C SER A 77 -4.10 7.44 6.12
N MET A 78 -4.38 6.93 7.32
CA MET A 78 -5.43 5.91 7.54
C MET A 78 -6.84 6.45 7.25
N SER A 79 -7.13 7.70 7.60
CA SER A 79 -8.45 8.30 7.40
C SER A 79 -8.68 8.83 5.98
N CYS A 80 -7.63 9.10 5.22
CA CYS A 80 -7.72 9.52 3.84
C CYS A 80 -8.32 8.40 2.97
N LEU A 81 -9.47 8.67 2.34
CA LEU A 81 -10.10 7.73 1.41
C LEU A 81 -9.26 7.57 0.13
N ASN A 82 -9.22 6.36 -0.43
CA ASN A 82 -8.63 6.11 -1.75
C ASN A 82 -9.51 6.67 -2.91
N LYS A 83 -10.61 7.35 -2.59
CA LYS A 83 -11.61 7.83 -3.55
C LYS A 83 -11.02 8.78 -4.59
N LEU A 84 -10.33 9.85 -4.15
CA LEU A 84 -9.76 10.84 -5.08
C LEU A 84 -8.68 10.20 -5.98
N ALA A 85 -7.83 9.34 -5.41
CA ALA A 85 -6.86 8.59 -6.21
C ALA A 85 -7.54 7.72 -7.26
N MET A 86 -8.60 6.99 -6.89
CA MET A 86 -9.40 6.17 -7.79
C MET A 86 -10.09 7.03 -8.87
N GLU A 87 -10.63 8.18 -8.52
CA GLU A 87 -11.30 9.09 -9.48
C GLU A 87 -10.32 9.59 -10.56
N VAL A 88 -9.09 9.96 -10.16
CA VAL A 88 -8.04 10.38 -11.10
C VAL A 88 -7.55 9.21 -11.95
N LEU A 89 -7.35 8.04 -11.35
CA LEU A 89 -6.90 6.82 -12.07
C LEU A 89 -7.91 6.33 -13.11
N ARG A 90 -9.20 6.64 -12.99
CA ARG A 90 -10.22 6.30 -13.99
C ARG A 90 -10.04 7.00 -15.34
N GLU A 91 -9.21 8.02 -15.41
CA GLU A 91 -8.95 8.80 -16.63
C GLU A 91 -7.81 8.23 -17.48
N VAL A 92 -7.15 7.17 -17.00
CA VAL A 92 -6.05 6.47 -17.68
C VAL A 92 -6.28 4.97 -17.75
N GLU A 93 -5.47 4.28 -18.54
CA GLU A 93 -5.51 2.82 -18.60
C GLU A 93 -4.73 2.22 -17.43
N VAL A 94 -5.45 1.50 -16.55
CA VAL A 94 -4.89 0.79 -15.40
C VAL A 94 -4.82 -0.70 -15.73
N HIS A 95 -3.62 -1.28 -15.72
CA HIS A 95 -3.41 -2.69 -16.03
C HIS A 95 -3.65 -3.60 -14.81
N SER A 96 -3.22 -3.19 -13.63
CA SER A 96 -3.56 -3.86 -12.37
C SER A 96 -3.71 -2.87 -11.22
N CYS A 97 -4.52 -3.20 -10.23
CA CYS A 97 -4.71 -2.37 -9.05
C CYS A 97 -5.06 -3.24 -7.84
N THR A 98 -4.39 -3.00 -6.72
CA THR A 98 -4.73 -3.56 -5.40
C THR A 98 -4.57 -2.49 -4.33
N ASP A 99 -5.27 -2.61 -3.21
CA ASP A 99 -5.00 -1.81 -2.03
C ASP A 99 -3.91 -2.49 -1.18
N VAL A 100 -3.11 -1.68 -0.50
CA VAL A 100 -2.02 -2.18 0.36
C VAL A 100 -2.52 -2.20 1.80
N THR A 101 -2.64 -3.40 2.38
CA THR A 101 -3.15 -3.61 3.73
C THR A 101 -2.26 -4.55 4.55
N GLY A 102 -2.81 -5.53 5.23
CA GLY A 102 -2.14 -6.35 6.25
C GLY A 102 -0.93 -7.16 5.77
N PHE A 103 -0.84 -7.48 4.49
CA PHE A 103 0.32 -8.21 3.92
C PHE A 103 1.51 -7.31 3.58
N GLY A 104 1.37 -6.00 3.78
CA GLY A 104 2.38 -5.01 3.42
C GLY A 104 2.53 -4.82 1.91
N LEU A 105 3.37 -3.87 1.51
CA LEU A 105 3.63 -3.63 0.08
C LEU A 105 4.15 -4.89 -0.62
N ALA A 106 5.09 -5.61 0.00
CA ALA A 106 5.69 -6.82 -0.59
C ALA A 106 4.65 -7.92 -0.81
N GLY A 107 3.75 -8.17 0.14
CA GLY A 107 2.72 -9.21 0.01
C GLY A 107 1.77 -8.92 -1.14
N HIS A 108 1.25 -7.69 -1.22
CA HIS A 108 0.33 -7.29 -2.29
C HIS A 108 1.01 -7.18 -3.66
N ALA A 109 2.28 -6.73 -3.71
CA ALA A 109 3.08 -6.77 -4.93
C ALA A 109 3.27 -8.21 -5.44
N LEU A 110 3.51 -9.17 -4.54
CA LEU A 110 3.61 -10.59 -4.90
C LEU A 110 2.29 -11.17 -5.42
N GLU A 111 1.15 -10.79 -4.83
CA GLU A 111 -0.15 -11.20 -5.36
C GLU A 111 -0.34 -10.69 -6.80
N THR A 112 -0.03 -9.42 -7.05
CA THR A 112 -0.06 -8.81 -8.40
C THR A 112 0.89 -9.53 -9.35
N ALA A 113 2.15 -9.77 -8.96
CA ALA A 113 3.15 -10.44 -9.78
C ALA A 113 2.72 -11.84 -10.21
N ARG A 114 2.27 -12.65 -9.24
CA ARG A 114 1.80 -14.02 -9.48
C ARG A 114 0.57 -14.05 -10.38
N ALA A 115 -0.42 -13.19 -10.11
CA ALA A 115 -1.66 -13.11 -10.89
C ALA A 115 -1.43 -12.61 -12.32
N SER A 116 -0.33 -11.88 -12.56
CA SER A 116 0.04 -11.33 -13.87
C SER A 116 1.05 -12.20 -14.62
N GLY A 117 1.74 -13.13 -13.95
CA GLY A 117 2.82 -13.94 -14.55
C GLY A 117 4.07 -13.14 -14.90
N VAL A 118 4.40 -12.12 -14.11
CA VAL A 118 5.52 -11.19 -14.28
C VAL A 118 6.36 -11.08 -13.02
N SER A 119 7.47 -10.34 -13.08
CA SER A 119 8.21 -9.93 -11.89
C SER A 119 8.08 -8.43 -11.63
N LEU A 120 7.94 -8.06 -10.37
CA LEU A 120 7.90 -6.68 -9.90
C LEU A 120 9.23 -6.31 -9.24
N VAL A 121 9.67 -5.08 -9.48
CA VAL A 121 10.86 -4.49 -8.82
C VAL A 121 10.40 -3.30 -7.98
N ILE A 122 10.66 -3.34 -6.67
CA ILE A 122 10.44 -2.22 -5.74
C ILE A 122 11.78 -1.53 -5.52
N GLU A 123 11.80 -0.21 -5.73
CA GLU A 123 12.95 0.67 -5.50
C GLU A 123 12.78 1.34 -4.14
N THR A 124 13.46 0.84 -3.09
CA THR A 124 13.27 1.31 -1.71
C THR A 124 13.57 2.81 -1.53
N GLY A 125 14.54 3.34 -2.29
CA GLY A 125 14.85 4.77 -2.27
C GLY A 125 13.78 5.69 -2.87
N ARG A 126 12.70 5.13 -3.43
CA ARG A 126 11.56 5.88 -3.99
C ARG A 126 10.29 5.78 -3.14
N LEU A 127 10.35 5.07 -2.02
CA LEU A 127 9.20 4.91 -1.15
C LEU A 127 8.97 6.21 -0.36
N GLU A 128 7.74 6.69 -0.37
CA GLU A 128 7.31 7.71 0.56
C GLU A 128 7.04 7.06 1.92
N VAL A 129 7.60 7.61 2.98
CA VAL A 129 7.61 7.02 4.32
C VAL A 129 7.02 8.00 5.32
N LEU A 130 6.22 7.50 6.26
CA LEU A 130 5.70 8.29 7.36
C LEU A 130 6.85 8.78 8.26
N PRO A 131 6.73 9.97 8.88
CA PRO A 131 7.73 10.49 9.80
C PRO A 131 8.14 9.46 10.85
N ASP A 132 9.43 9.37 11.12
CA ASP A 132 10.08 8.51 12.10
C ASP A 132 9.89 6.99 11.90
N ALA A 133 9.14 6.52 10.89
CA ALA A 133 8.85 5.08 10.75
C ALA A 133 10.13 4.23 10.61
N LEU A 134 11.11 4.65 9.80
CA LEU A 134 12.38 3.93 9.68
C LEU A 134 13.22 3.99 10.97
N PHE A 135 13.16 5.09 11.71
CA PHE A 135 13.79 5.19 13.02
C PHE A 135 13.17 4.19 14.01
N TYR A 136 11.83 4.05 14.03
CA TYR A 136 11.18 3.04 14.87
C TYR A 136 11.56 1.62 14.47
N ALA A 137 11.63 1.33 13.17
CA ALA A 137 12.12 0.04 12.68
C ALA A 137 13.56 -0.24 13.15
N SER A 138 14.47 0.73 13.04
CA SER A 138 15.86 0.57 13.50
C SER A 138 15.99 0.36 15.01
N MET A 139 14.99 0.77 15.79
CA MET A 139 14.91 0.51 17.24
C MET A 139 14.25 -0.85 17.56
N GLY A 140 13.84 -1.63 16.55
CA GLY A 140 13.13 -2.90 16.75
C GLY A 140 11.66 -2.74 17.09
N LEU A 141 11.07 -1.56 16.93
CA LEU A 141 9.62 -1.32 17.11
C LEU A 141 8.85 -1.78 15.86
N VAL A 142 8.98 -3.06 15.57
CA VAL A 142 8.43 -3.71 14.37
C VAL A 142 7.23 -4.58 14.77
N PRO A 143 6.07 -4.47 14.11
CA PRO A 143 4.92 -5.30 14.43
C PRO A 143 5.18 -6.78 14.10
N GLU A 144 4.62 -7.69 14.87
CA GLU A 144 4.72 -9.14 14.65
C GLU A 144 4.27 -9.54 13.23
N GLY A 145 3.29 -8.81 12.69
CA GLY A 145 2.80 -9.02 11.32
C GLY A 145 3.89 -8.89 10.26
N THR A 146 4.87 -8.00 10.44
CA THR A 146 6.01 -7.83 9.53
C THR A 146 6.84 -9.12 9.45
N TYR A 147 7.19 -9.70 10.59
CA TYR A 147 7.95 -10.97 10.64
C TYR A 147 7.18 -12.13 10.00
N ARG A 148 5.87 -12.20 10.23
CA ARG A 148 5.01 -13.20 9.56
C ARG A 148 4.97 -13.00 8.05
N ASN A 149 4.84 -11.77 7.59
CA ASN A 149 4.84 -11.42 6.17
C ASN A 149 6.19 -11.77 5.51
N LYS A 150 7.32 -11.45 6.15
CA LYS A 150 8.65 -11.86 5.69
C LYS A 150 8.76 -13.37 5.56
N ALA A 151 8.45 -14.11 6.62
CA ALA A 151 8.58 -15.57 6.66
C ALA A 151 7.72 -16.24 5.58
N TYR A 152 6.48 -15.78 5.38
CA TYR A 152 5.55 -16.34 4.40
C TYR A 152 6.02 -16.11 2.95
N ASN A 153 6.59 -14.94 2.67
CA ASN A 153 6.92 -14.52 1.31
C ASN A 153 8.38 -14.79 0.89
N LYS A 154 9.26 -15.17 1.83
CA LYS A 154 10.71 -15.30 1.64
C LYS A 154 11.12 -16.07 0.37
N LYS A 155 10.40 -17.12 0.01
CA LYS A 155 10.73 -17.99 -1.12
C LYS A 155 10.59 -17.30 -2.49
N ASP A 156 9.72 -16.29 -2.59
CA ASP A 156 9.35 -15.62 -3.85
C ASP A 156 9.92 -14.20 -3.95
N VAL A 157 10.70 -13.79 -2.93
CA VAL A 157 11.34 -12.47 -2.87
C VAL A 157 12.85 -12.62 -3.01
N ARG A 158 13.45 -11.73 -3.79
CA ARG A 158 14.88 -11.46 -3.81
C ARG A 158 15.13 -10.08 -3.21
N LEU A 159 15.90 -10.04 -2.15
CA LEU A 159 16.39 -8.82 -1.53
C LEU A 159 17.84 -8.58 -2.00
N GLU A 160 18.13 -7.36 -2.48
CA GLU A 160 19.51 -6.96 -2.79
C GLU A 160 20.30 -6.66 -1.50
N ASP A 161 21.58 -7.02 -1.45
CA ASP A 161 22.44 -6.93 -0.25
C ASP A 161 22.57 -5.52 0.34
N LYS A 162 22.32 -4.49 -0.46
CA LYS A 162 22.39 -3.07 -0.05
C LYS A 162 21.13 -2.53 0.62
N VAL A 163 20.04 -3.31 0.67
CA VAL A 163 18.79 -2.88 1.31
C VAL A 163 18.96 -2.97 2.83
N GLU A 164 18.82 -1.85 3.50
CA GLU A 164 18.87 -1.79 4.96
C GLU A 164 17.70 -2.53 5.60
N GLU A 165 17.92 -3.16 6.76
CA GLU A 165 16.90 -3.95 7.47
C GLU A 165 15.63 -3.14 7.76
N ALA A 166 15.76 -1.86 8.13
CA ALA A 166 14.62 -0.99 8.37
C ALA A 166 13.76 -0.76 7.11
N LEU A 167 14.37 -0.72 5.92
CA LEU A 167 13.66 -0.63 4.65
C LEU A 167 13.00 -1.97 4.29
N GLU A 168 13.67 -3.09 4.56
CA GLU A 168 13.04 -4.40 4.44
C GLU A 168 11.83 -4.50 5.36
N ASP A 169 11.94 -4.12 6.65
CA ASP A 169 10.82 -4.08 7.57
C ASP A 169 9.67 -3.22 7.06
N LEU A 170 9.96 -2.04 6.52
CA LEU A 170 8.97 -1.12 5.95
C LEU A 170 8.18 -1.75 4.80
N VAL A 171 8.85 -2.46 3.88
CA VAL A 171 8.19 -3.06 2.70
C VAL A 171 7.26 -4.20 3.09
N PHE A 172 7.55 -4.90 4.19
CA PHE A 172 6.70 -5.95 4.76
C PHE A 172 5.76 -5.47 5.87
N ASP A 173 5.82 -4.17 6.24
CA ASP A 173 5.03 -3.60 7.32
C ASP A 173 3.52 -3.65 7.02
N PRO A 174 2.68 -4.24 7.90
CA PRO A 174 1.23 -4.22 7.72
C PRO A 174 0.70 -2.79 7.68
N GLN A 175 -0.05 -2.47 6.63
CA GLN A 175 -0.72 -1.19 6.51
C GLN A 175 -2.18 -1.29 6.95
N THR A 176 -2.69 -0.25 7.61
CA THR A 176 -4.11 -0.05 7.87
C THR A 176 -4.63 1.02 6.92
N SER A 177 -5.63 0.71 6.12
CA SER A 177 -6.19 1.62 5.11
C SER A 177 -5.11 2.24 4.22
N GLY A 178 -4.19 1.44 3.72
CA GLY A 178 -3.09 1.88 2.87
C GLY A 178 -3.55 2.39 1.50
N GLY A 179 -2.58 2.79 0.69
CA GLY A 179 -2.83 3.31 -0.65
C GLY A 179 -3.12 2.22 -1.68
N LEU A 180 -3.37 2.66 -2.90
CA LEU A 180 -3.46 1.79 -4.06
C LEU A 180 -2.06 1.55 -4.63
N LEU A 181 -1.73 0.29 -4.90
CA LEU A 181 -0.59 -0.11 -5.73
C LEU A 181 -1.13 -0.39 -7.13
N VAL A 182 -0.66 0.40 -8.10
CA VAL A 182 -1.20 0.41 -9.46
C VAL A 182 -0.09 0.16 -10.46
N SER A 183 -0.32 -0.74 -11.43
CA SER A 183 0.54 -0.96 -12.58
C SER A 183 -0.08 -0.29 -13.81
N LEU A 184 0.69 0.57 -14.46
CA LEU A 184 0.26 1.34 -15.63
C LEU A 184 1.49 1.84 -16.41
N ARG A 185 1.27 2.40 -17.60
CA ARG A 185 2.34 3.01 -18.40
C ARG A 185 2.96 4.19 -17.66
N ARG A 186 4.26 4.43 -17.86
CA ARG A 186 5.00 5.52 -17.20
C ARG A 186 4.37 6.89 -17.45
N GLU A 187 4.04 7.19 -18.70
CA GLU A 187 3.43 8.48 -19.09
C GLU A 187 2.08 8.72 -18.40
N ASP A 188 1.28 7.67 -18.26
CA ASP A 188 0.01 7.72 -17.53
C ASP A 188 0.23 7.94 -16.02
N ALA A 189 1.23 7.27 -15.42
CA ALA A 189 1.57 7.46 -14.01
C ALA A 189 2.03 8.89 -13.72
N GLU A 190 2.87 9.47 -14.56
CA GLU A 190 3.33 10.86 -14.44
C GLU A 190 2.15 11.84 -14.57
N ALA A 191 1.23 11.59 -15.51
CA ALA A 191 0.01 12.39 -15.66
C ALA A 191 -0.90 12.28 -14.42
N VAL A 192 -1.05 11.08 -13.84
CA VAL A 192 -1.81 10.85 -12.61
C VAL A 192 -1.21 11.62 -11.43
N LEU A 193 0.12 11.59 -11.25
CA LEU A 193 0.77 12.34 -10.17
C LEU A 193 0.50 13.84 -10.27
N VAL A 194 0.64 14.42 -11.46
CA VAL A 194 0.31 15.84 -11.70
C VAL A 194 -1.16 16.16 -11.42
N LYS A 195 -2.07 15.26 -11.80
CA LYS A 195 -3.51 15.45 -11.55
C LYS A 195 -3.86 15.35 -10.07
N LEU A 196 -3.25 14.40 -9.33
CA LEU A 196 -3.42 14.28 -7.88
C LEU A 196 -2.98 15.56 -7.17
N GLU A 197 -1.82 16.10 -7.53
CA GLU A 197 -1.32 17.35 -6.97
C GLU A 197 -2.30 18.51 -7.24
N LYS A 198 -2.73 18.69 -8.50
CA LYS A 198 -3.70 19.72 -8.89
C LYS A 198 -5.05 19.58 -8.22
N ALA A 199 -5.48 18.36 -7.95
CA ALA A 199 -6.73 18.05 -7.25
C ALA A 199 -6.64 18.24 -5.72
N GLY A 200 -5.45 18.61 -5.20
CA GLY A 200 -5.23 18.79 -3.76
C GLY A 200 -5.21 17.48 -2.99
N TYR A 201 -4.71 16.40 -3.59
CA TYR A 201 -4.55 15.13 -2.89
C TYR A 201 -3.67 15.32 -1.65
N PRO A 202 -4.14 14.96 -0.45
CA PRO A 202 -3.50 15.38 0.79
C PRO A 202 -2.25 14.58 1.15
N LEU A 203 -2.00 13.46 0.46
CA LEU A 203 -0.89 12.56 0.74
C LEU A 203 0.10 12.54 -0.43
N LYS A 204 1.30 12.03 -0.16
CA LYS A 204 2.29 11.84 -1.21
C LYS A 204 2.08 10.52 -1.92
N ALA A 205 1.94 10.60 -3.24
CA ALA A 205 1.96 9.47 -4.16
C ALA A 205 3.27 9.48 -4.97
N GLY A 206 3.74 8.31 -5.39
CA GLY A 206 4.98 8.22 -6.15
C GLY A 206 5.11 6.94 -6.96
N ILE A 207 6.00 6.97 -7.96
CA ILE A 207 6.42 5.77 -8.70
C ILE A 207 7.48 5.06 -7.85
N VAL A 208 7.15 3.86 -7.38
CA VAL A 208 7.95 3.09 -6.41
C VAL A 208 8.69 1.91 -7.02
N GLY A 209 8.52 1.69 -8.32
CA GLY A 209 9.14 0.55 -8.99
C GLY A 209 8.62 0.34 -10.41
N PHE A 210 8.83 -0.84 -10.93
CA PHE A 210 8.44 -1.20 -12.29
C PHE A 210 8.21 -2.71 -12.45
N VAL A 211 7.62 -3.08 -13.58
CA VAL A 211 7.29 -4.46 -13.96
C VAL A 211 8.26 -4.95 -15.03
N THR A 212 8.74 -6.20 -14.92
CA THR A 212 9.58 -6.86 -15.90
C THR A 212 8.97 -8.18 -16.34
N ASP A 213 9.45 -8.75 -17.42
CA ASP A 213 9.21 -10.16 -17.72
C ASP A 213 9.57 -11.02 -16.51
N LEU A 214 8.89 -12.17 -16.38
CA LEU A 214 9.08 -13.08 -15.26
C LEU A 214 10.56 -13.50 -15.12
N GLN A 215 11.10 -13.22 -13.95
CA GLN A 215 12.45 -13.57 -13.53
C GLN A 215 12.43 -14.81 -12.61
N GLU A 216 13.58 -15.15 -12.02
CA GLU A 216 13.70 -16.25 -11.02
C GLU A 216 12.75 -16.04 -9.82
N LYS A 217 12.53 -14.79 -9.42
CA LYS A 217 11.64 -14.41 -8.31
C LYS A 217 10.55 -13.47 -8.79
N PHE A 218 9.37 -13.60 -8.21
CA PHE A 218 8.24 -12.72 -8.51
C PHE A 218 8.44 -11.29 -8.01
N LEU A 219 9.22 -11.09 -6.94
CA LEU A 219 9.48 -9.78 -6.38
C LEU A 219 10.96 -9.57 -6.12
N MET A 220 11.47 -8.45 -6.60
CA MET A 220 12.82 -7.97 -6.31
C MET A 220 12.72 -6.65 -5.53
N ILE A 221 13.47 -6.53 -4.44
CA ILE A 221 13.54 -5.33 -3.58
C ILE A 221 14.98 -4.83 -3.61
N ARG A 222 15.18 -3.57 -4.04
CA ARG A 222 16.49 -2.94 -4.19
C ARG A 222 16.54 -1.49 -3.72
#